data_3ee1743cf8e29477ab0bc3958f5bc746
#
_entry.id   3ee1743cf8e29477ab0bc3958f5bc746
#
_cell.length_a   1.000
_cell.length_b   1.000
_cell.length_c   1.000
_cell.angle_alpha   90.00
_cell.angle_beta   90.00
_cell.angle_gamma   90.00
#
_symmetry.space_group_name_H-M   'P 1'
#
loop_
_entity.id
_entity.type
_entity.pdbx_description
1 polymer ?
#
loop_
_entity_poly.entity_id
_entity_poly.type
_entity_poly.pdbx_seq_one_letter_code
_entity_poly.pdbx_strand_id
1 'polypeptide(L)'
;MRTSGADLAGAKLNGADLSGANLGGASLVRTELMGAILTGCRIYGISAWGLNLDEKTTQQNLIITAVGEPEITVDNIEVAQFVYLLLHNQKIRDVIDTVARKAVLILGRFTPERKAVLDALREELRKHDYLPILFDFDVPAARDITETVSLLARMARFIIADLTDPSSIPKELEAIVPDLAVPVQPLLEGSARPYAMFKDYWKYDWVLPVYRYEGLDPLLASLADKVIAPAEAKVRALEEKRRMIEAELTKPQ
;
A
#
# COMPACT_ATOMS: atom_id res chain seq x y z
N MET A 1 34.48 4.23 -14.79
CA MET A 1 34.93 3.34 -13.69
C MET A 1 34.00 2.12 -13.66
N ARG A 2 34.50 0.90 -13.76
CA ARG A 2 33.66 -0.31 -13.62
C ARG A 2 33.66 -0.71 -12.15
N THR A 3 32.64 -0.29 -11.41
CA THR A 3 32.44 -0.66 -9.99
C THR A 3 31.31 -1.67 -9.85
N SER A 4 31.18 -2.58 -10.83
CA SER A 4 30.18 -3.65 -10.77
C SER A 4 30.42 -4.49 -9.49
N GLY A 5 29.44 -4.43 -8.56
CA GLY A 5 29.51 -5.11 -7.28
C GLY A 5 30.39 -4.44 -6.21
N ALA A 6 30.69 -3.15 -6.33
CA ALA A 6 31.46 -2.43 -5.30
C ALA A 6 30.71 -2.41 -3.97
N ASP A 7 31.44 -2.64 -2.88
CA ASP A 7 30.93 -2.38 -1.53
C ASP A 7 31.21 -0.93 -1.14
N LEU A 8 30.18 -0.12 -1.13
CA LEU A 8 30.19 1.29 -0.73
C LEU A 8 29.34 1.49 0.55
N ALA A 9 29.02 0.42 1.26
CA ALA A 9 28.24 0.51 2.49
C ALA A 9 28.93 1.43 3.51
N GLY A 10 28.19 2.44 4.01
CA GLY A 10 28.70 3.45 4.94
C GLY A 10 29.76 4.38 4.36
N ALA A 11 30.01 4.36 3.07
CA ALA A 11 30.98 5.25 2.42
C ALA A 11 30.52 6.72 2.51
N LYS A 12 31.47 7.64 2.66
CA LYS A 12 31.26 9.08 2.67
C LYS A 12 31.49 9.64 1.27
N LEU A 13 30.43 9.88 0.53
CA LEU A 13 30.43 10.38 -0.86
C LEU A 13 29.70 11.72 -0.97
N ASN A 14 29.63 12.49 0.13
CA ASN A 14 29.00 13.81 0.14
C ASN A 14 29.68 14.73 -0.86
N GLY A 15 28.89 15.37 -1.75
CA GLY A 15 29.37 16.27 -2.77
C GLY A 15 30.17 15.59 -3.90
N ALA A 16 30.24 14.28 -3.94
CA ALA A 16 30.95 13.55 -5.00
C ALA A 16 30.24 13.67 -6.35
N ASP A 17 30.99 13.88 -7.43
CA ASP A 17 30.49 13.75 -8.80
C ASP A 17 30.65 12.30 -9.28
N LEU A 18 29.52 11.60 -9.35
CA LEU A 18 29.41 10.22 -9.83
C LEU A 18 28.70 10.16 -11.19
N SER A 19 28.51 11.29 -11.87
CA SER A 19 27.78 11.38 -13.14
C SER A 19 28.21 10.29 -14.13
N GLY A 20 27.25 9.54 -14.66
CA GLY A 20 27.50 8.46 -15.63
C GLY A 20 28.28 7.26 -15.07
N ALA A 21 28.53 7.18 -13.77
CA ALA A 21 29.22 6.04 -13.17
C ALA A 21 28.41 4.76 -13.29
N ASN A 22 29.10 3.62 -13.46
CA ASN A 22 28.46 2.31 -13.39
C ASN A 22 28.59 1.76 -11.96
N LEU A 23 27.49 1.84 -11.23
CA LEU A 23 27.33 1.33 -9.86
C LEU A 23 26.55 0.00 -9.83
N GLY A 24 26.35 -0.66 -10.98
CA GLY A 24 25.57 -1.88 -11.07
C GLY A 24 26.03 -2.95 -10.06
N GLY A 25 25.07 -3.51 -9.30
CA GLY A 25 25.32 -4.50 -8.25
C GLY A 25 26.03 -3.96 -6.99
N ALA A 26 26.24 -2.65 -6.88
CA ALA A 26 26.91 -2.08 -5.71
C ALA A 26 26.04 -2.11 -4.45
N SER A 27 26.70 -2.29 -3.29
CA SER A 27 26.09 -2.08 -1.99
C SER A 27 26.24 -0.61 -1.59
N LEU A 28 25.11 0.10 -1.46
CA LEU A 28 25.05 1.50 -1.03
C LEU A 28 24.35 1.64 0.34
N VAL A 29 24.38 0.58 1.15
CA VAL A 29 23.71 0.58 2.45
C VAL A 29 24.29 1.64 3.36
N ARG A 30 23.44 2.58 3.84
CA ARG A 30 23.85 3.71 4.72
C ARG A 30 24.96 4.59 4.14
N THR A 31 25.06 4.68 2.81
CA THR A 31 26.02 5.56 2.14
C THR A 31 25.60 7.02 2.31
N GLU A 32 26.57 7.89 2.61
CA GLU A 32 26.35 9.34 2.69
C GLU A 32 26.53 9.95 1.29
N LEU A 33 25.46 10.55 0.73
CA LEU A 33 25.41 11.09 -0.61
C LEU A 33 24.85 12.53 -0.67
N MET A 34 24.86 13.26 0.45
CA MET A 34 24.38 14.64 0.50
C MET A 34 25.13 15.50 -0.52
N GLY A 35 24.38 16.22 -1.39
CA GLY A 35 24.92 17.05 -2.46
C GLY A 35 25.68 16.29 -3.55
N ALA A 36 25.64 14.95 -3.58
CA ALA A 36 26.27 14.17 -4.63
C ALA A 36 25.52 14.30 -5.96
N ILE A 37 26.27 14.14 -7.07
CA ILE A 37 25.73 14.15 -8.44
C ILE A 37 25.69 12.72 -8.95
N LEU A 38 24.48 12.16 -9.11
CA LEU A 38 24.25 10.79 -9.58
C LEU A 38 23.67 10.75 -11.00
N THR A 39 23.59 11.88 -11.69
CA THR A 39 22.97 12.00 -13.01
C THR A 39 23.53 10.98 -14.00
N GLY A 40 22.64 10.20 -14.62
CA GLY A 40 23.00 9.20 -15.63
C GLY A 40 23.78 8.00 -15.10
N CYS A 41 23.86 7.80 -13.77
CA CYS A 41 24.44 6.60 -13.19
C CYS A 41 23.69 5.34 -13.64
N ARG A 42 24.44 4.28 -13.95
CA ARG A 42 23.87 2.95 -14.14
C ARG A 42 23.83 2.22 -12.79
N ILE A 43 22.64 1.92 -12.31
CA ILE A 43 22.39 1.46 -10.92
C ILE A 43 21.56 0.15 -10.86
N TYR A 44 21.57 -0.67 -11.91
CA TYR A 44 20.84 -1.95 -11.90
C TYR A 44 21.37 -2.87 -10.79
N GLY A 45 20.44 -3.53 -10.07
CA GLY A 45 20.78 -4.52 -9.06
C GLY A 45 21.52 -3.99 -7.83
N ILE A 46 21.46 -2.68 -7.54
CA ILE A 46 22.05 -2.10 -6.33
C ILE A 46 21.29 -2.53 -5.07
N SER A 47 21.96 -2.38 -3.93
CA SER A 47 21.35 -2.44 -2.59
C SER A 47 21.42 -1.06 -1.95
N ALA A 48 20.31 -0.29 -1.99
CA ALA A 48 20.22 1.10 -1.56
C ALA A 48 19.27 1.25 -0.36
N TRP A 49 19.78 1.01 0.84
CA TRP A 49 19.00 1.06 2.08
C TRP A 49 19.57 2.09 3.05
N GLY A 50 18.69 2.96 3.58
CA GLY A 50 19.07 3.95 4.58
C GLY A 50 20.11 4.94 4.07
N LEU A 51 19.99 5.36 2.82
CA LEU A 51 20.82 6.39 2.21
C LEU A 51 20.66 7.71 2.92
N ASN A 52 21.74 8.47 3.04
CA ASN A 52 21.71 9.84 3.51
C ASN A 52 21.75 10.80 2.31
N LEU A 53 20.58 11.28 1.91
CA LEU A 53 20.35 12.16 0.77
C LEU A 53 19.86 13.52 1.25
N ASP A 54 20.05 14.57 0.47
CA ASP A 54 19.47 15.90 0.68
C ASP A 54 18.88 16.48 -0.63
N GLU A 55 18.27 17.66 -0.54
CA GLU A 55 17.67 18.35 -1.70
C GLU A 55 18.70 18.76 -2.77
N LYS A 56 19.99 18.79 -2.43
CA LYS A 56 21.09 19.10 -3.37
C LYS A 56 21.60 17.87 -4.10
N THR A 57 21.24 16.66 -3.65
CA THR A 57 21.60 15.42 -4.33
C THR A 57 20.84 15.32 -5.65
N THR A 58 21.54 15.25 -6.77
CA THR A 58 20.92 15.11 -8.09
C THR A 58 20.82 13.65 -8.50
N GLN A 59 19.63 13.23 -8.91
CA GLN A 59 19.32 11.83 -9.20
C GLN A 59 18.66 11.63 -10.59
N GLN A 60 18.96 12.51 -11.55
CA GLN A 60 18.31 12.49 -12.85
C GLN A 60 18.82 11.36 -13.76
N ASN A 61 17.89 10.75 -14.51
CA ASN A 61 18.19 9.74 -15.53
C ASN A 61 19.02 8.55 -15.00
N LEU A 62 18.70 8.03 -13.82
CA LEU A 62 19.36 6.83 -13.28
C LEU A 62 18.94 5.60 -14.09
N ILE A 63 19.91 4.89 -14.66
CA ILE A 63 19.67 3.75 -15.55
C ILE A 63 19.56 2.48 -14.72
N ILE A 64 18.39 1.81 -14.76
CA ILE A 64 18.07 0.62 -13.96
C ILE A 64 18.22 -0.70 -14.71
N THR A 65 18.68 -0.67 -15.97
CA THR A 65 18.87 -1.86 -16.82
C THR A 65 20.36 -2.17 -17.01
N ALA A 66 20.67 -3.44 -17.30
CA ALA A 66 22.03 -3.89 -17.54
C ALA A 66 22.59 -3.33 -18.88
N VAL A 67 23.90 -3.43 -19.05
CA VAL A 67 24.55 -3.06 -20.31
C VAL A 67 24.09 -4.02 -21.44
N GLY A 68 23.56 -3.46 -22.50
CA GLY A 68 23.05 -4.23 -23.66
C GLY A 68 21.53 -4.46 -23.64
N GLU A 69 20.85 -4.06 -22.59
CA GLU A 69 19.38 -4.03 -22.52
C GLU A 69 18.84 -2.66 -22.92
N PRO A 70 17.57 -2.55 -23.38
CA PRO A 70 16.90 -1.28 -23.57
C PRO A 70 16.96 -0.44 -22.30
N GLU A 71 17.35 0.84 -22.42
CA GLU A 71 17.52 1.69 -21.23
C GLU A 71 16.18 2.09 -20.64
N ILE A 72 16.02 1.84 -19.35
CA ILE A 72 14.92 2.34 -18.50
C ILE A 72 15.54 3.27 -17.47
N THR A 73 15.01 4.49 -17.36
CA THR A 73 15.52 5.50 -16.44
C THR A 73 14.48 5.91 -15.41
N VAL A 74 14.95 6.30 -14.25
CA VAL A 74 14.14 6.87 -13.15
C VAL A 74 14.94 7.99 -12.48
N ASP A 75 14.26 8.86 -11.72
CA ASP A 75 14.88 10.03 -11.10
C ASP A 75 14.97 9.92 -9.55
N ASN A 76 14.86 8.69 -9.02
CA ASN A 76 15.02 8.40 -7.59
C ASN A 76 15.65 7.02 -7.39
N ILE A 77 16.73 6.97 -6.62
CA ILE A 77 17.53 5.75 -6.43
C ILE A 77 16.80 4.64 -5.64
N GLU A 78 15.94 5.02 -4.70
CA GLU A 78 15.15 4.05 -3.92
C GLU A 78 14.02 3.48 -4.78
N VAL A 79 13.38 4.33 -5.60
CA VAL A 79 12.40 3.90 -6.62
C VAL A 79 13.07 2.99 -7.66
N ALA A 80 14.29 3.32 -8.09
CA ALA A 80 15.08 2.52 -9.02
C ALA A 80 15.27 1.09 -8.54
N GLN A 81 15.66 0.92 -7.28
CA GLN A 81 15.84 -0.39 -6.67
C GLN A 81 14.54 -1.19 -6.66
N PHE A 82 13.43 -0.55 -6.29
CA PHE A 82 12.12 -1.19 -6.27
C PHE A 82 11.67 -1.63 -7.68
N VAL A 83 11.80 -0.74 -8.68
CA VAL A 83 11.43 -1.07 -10.07
C VAL A 83 12.31 -2.19 -10.62
N TYR A 84 13.64 -2.18 -10.32
CA TYR A 84 14.52 -3.28 -10.70
C TYR A 84 14.06 -4.62 -10.11
N LEU A 85 13.71 -4.66 -8.83
CA LEU A 85 13.22 -5.87 -8.17
C LEU A 85 11.91 -6.36 -8.81
N LEU A 86 11.01 -5.47 -9.16
CA LEU A 86 9.76 -5.81 -9.87
C LEU A 86 10.02 -6.41 -11.24
N LEU A 87 10.95 -5.85 -12.00
CA LEU A 87 11.26 -6.33 -13.35
C LEU A 87 11.94 -7.70 -13.36
N HIS A 88 12.82 -7.97 -12.38
CA HIS A 88 13.72 -9.12 -12.38
C HIS A 88 13.35 -10.22 -11.39
N ASN A 89 12.30 -10.03 -10.58
CA ASN A 89 11.90 -11.02 -9.57
C ASN A 89 10.42 -11.41 -9.69
N GLN A 90 10.17 -12.58 -10.31
CA GLN A 90 8.82 -13.10 -10.46
C GLN A 90 8.10 -13.26 -9.12
N LYS A 91 8.80 -13.71 -8.08
CA LYS A 91 8.19 -13.89 -6.75
C LYS A 91 7.70 -12.58 -6.14
N ILE A 92 8.42 -11.47 -6.37
CA ILE A 92 7.97 -10.14 -5.91
C ILE A 92 6.70 -9.71 -6.67
N ARG A 93 6.66 -9.91 -8.00
CA ARG A 93 5.44 -9.67 -8.79
C ARG A 93 4.27 -10.49 -8.29
N ASP A 94 4.49 -11.79 -8.07
CA ASP A 94 3.45 -12.70 -7.56
C ASP A 94 2.95 -12.28 -6.17
N VAL A 95 3.85 -11.80 -5.30
CA VAL A 95 3.47 -11.27 -3.97
C VAL A 95 2.63 -10.01 -4.12
N ILE A 96 3.04 -9.06 -4.97
CA ILE A 96 2.29 -7.82 -5.20
C ILE A 96 0.91 -8.13 -5.79
N ASP A 97 0.83 -9.01 -6.79
CA ASP A 97 -0.43 -9.45 -7.36
C ASP A 97 -1.31 -10.16 -6.32
N THR A 98 -0.71 -10.96 -5.44
CA THR A 98 -1.42 -11.63 -4.35
C THR A 98 -1.95 -10.63 -3.33
N VAL A 99 -1.12 -9.66 -2.90
CA VAL A 99 -1.54 -8.61 -1.97
C VAL A 99 -2.70 -7.82 -2.56
N ALA A 100 -2.59 -7.36 -3.80
CA ALA A 100 -3.64 -6.58 -4.46
C ALA A 100 -4.97 -7.34 -4.64
N ARG A 101 -4.91 -8.67 -4.75
CA ARG A 101 -6.12 -9.52 -4.92
C ARG A 101 -6.72 -10.01 -3.62
N LYS A 102 -5.94 -10.10 -2.54
CA LYS A 102 -6.32 -10.80 -1.30
C LYS A 102 -6.26 -9.93 -0.05
N ALA A 103 -5.60 -8.78 -0.10
CA ALA A 103 -5.46 -7.93 1.09
C ALA A 103 -6.81 -7.36 1.54
N VAL A 104 -7.14 -7.52 2.81
CA VAL A 104 -8.30 -6.91 3.44
C VAL A 104 -7.82 -6.07 4.60
N LEU A 105 -8.03 -4.76 4.51
CA LEU A 105 -7.70 -3.84 5.60
C LEU A 105 -8.84 -3.84 6.61
N ILE A 106 -8.52 -4.15 7.85
CA ILE A 106 -9.47 -4.11 8.97
C ILE A 106 -9.15 -2.87 9.81
N LEU A 107 -10.12 -1.96 9.90
CA LEU A 107 -10.06 -0.76 10.73
C LEU A 107 -10.98 -0.94 11.92
N GLY A 108 -10.47 -0.75 13.13
CA GLY A 108 -11.22 -0.87 14.35
C GLY A 108 -10.46 -0.34 15.56
N ARG A 109 -11.13 -0.19 16.68
CA ARG A 109 -10.50 0.22 17.93
C ARG A 109 -9.99 -0.99 18.71
N PHE A 110 -8.82 -0.84 19.34
CA PHE A 110 -8.13 -1.91 20.07
C PHE A 110 -8.44 -1.93 21.57
N THR A 111 -9.69 -1.64 21.98
CA THR A 111 -10.10 -2.01 23.34
C THR A 111 -10.05 -3.54 23.50
N PRO A 112 -9.84 -4.09 24.71
CA PRO A 112 -9.75 -5.53 24.91
C PRO A 112 -10.92 -6.31 24.29
N GLU A 113 -12.14 -5.80 24.43
CA GLU A 113 -13.36 -6.41 23.90
C GLU A 113 -13.38 -6.35 22.35
N ARG A 114 -13.06 -5.20 21.76
CA ARG A 114 -13.06 -5.03 20.29
C ARG A 114 -11.92 -5.78 19.64
N LYS A 115 -10.75 -5.81 20.28
CA LYS A 115 -9.60 -6.56 19.78
C LYS A 115 -9.92 -8.06 19.59
N ALA A 116 -10.66 -8.66 20.50
CA ALA A 116 -11.08 -10.06 20.36
C ALA A 116 -11.93 -10.28 19.09
N VAL A 117 -12.84 -9.35 18.77
CA VAL A 117 -13.66 -9.41 17.55
C VAL A 117 -12.79 -9.22 16.30
N LEU A 118 -11.88 -8.25 16.33
CA LEU A 118 -10.99 -7.97 15.18
C LEU A 118 -10.02 -9.12 14.91
N ASP A 119 -9.47 -9.74 15.98
CA ASP A 119 -8.60 -10.92 15.86
C ASP A 119 -9.38 -12.13 15.32
N ALA A 120 -10.62 -12.34 15.74
CA ALA A 120 -11.47 -13.40 15.23
C ALA A 120 -11.84 -13.18 13.74
N LEU A 121 -12.16 -11.96 13.35
CA LEU A 121 -12.37 -11.59 11.94
C LEU A 121 -11.12 -11.87 11.10
N ARG A 122 -9.94 -11.53 11.62
CA ARG A 122 -8.67 -11.81 10.97
C ARG A 122 -8.48 -13.30 10.71
N GLU A 123 -8.72 -14.15 11.71
CA GLU A 123 -8.57 -15.60 11.55
C GLU A 123 -9.61 -16.17 10.58
N GLU A 124 -10.84 -15.67 10.62
CA GLU A 124 -11.88 -16.13 9.69
C GLU A 124 -11.59 -15.74 8.24
N LEU A 125 -11.11 -14.51 8.00
CA LEU A 125 -10.68 -14.08 6.67
C LEU A 125 -9.53 -14.94 6.10
N ARG A 126 -8.59 -15.40 6.95
CA ARG A 126 -7.53 -16.33 6.53
C ARG A 126 -8.08 -17.66 6.04
N LYS A 127 -9.14 -18.19 6.67
CA LYS A 127 -9.81 -19.43 6.21
C LYS A 127 -10.44 -19.25 4.84
N HIS A 128 -10.84 -18.03 4.50
CA HIS A 128 -11.37 -17.66 3.18
C HIS A 128 -10.30 -17.22 2.17
N ASP A 129 -9.01 -17.53 2.44
CA ASP A 129 -7.87 -17.23 1.56
C ASP A 129 -7.59 -15.74 1.34
N TYR A 130 -7.98 -14.88 2.31
CA TYR A 130 -7.60 -13.46 2.31
C TYR A 130 -6.33 -13.21 3.13
N LEU A 131 -5.67 -12.09 2.86
CA LEU A 131 -4.55 -11.55 3.61
C LEU A 131 -5.05 -10.37 4.47
N PRO A 132 -5.49 -10.60 5.71
CA PRO A 132 -5.99 -9.53 6.56
C PRO A 132 -4.83 -8.67 7.09
N ILE A 133 -5.00 -7.37 6.96
CA ILE A 133 -4.13 -6.33 7.52
C ILE A 133 -4.92 -5.63 8.60
N LEU A 134 -4.53 -5.84 9.85
CA LEU A 134 -5.17 -5.23 11.01
C LEU A 134 -4.32 -4.05 11.46
N PHE A 135 -4.89 -2.85 11.48
CA PHE A 135 -4.19 -1.64 11.85
C PHE A 135 -4.58 -1.19 13.26
N ASP A 136 -3.58 -1.04 14.14
CA ASP A 136 -3.72 -0.58 15.52
C ASP A 136 -3.46 0.92 15.62
N PHE A 137 -4.47 1.68 16.01
CA PHE A 137 -4.42 3.14 16.15
C PHE A 137 -3.85 3.61 17.50
N ASP A 138 -3.71 2.73 18.48
CA ASP A 138 -3.26 3.11 19.83
C ASP A 138 -1.73 3.17 19.99
N VAL A 139 -0.97 2.78 18.96
CA VAL A 139 0.50 2.84 18.99
C VAL A 139 0.96 4.18 18.42
N PRO A 140 1.68 5.02 19.18
CA PRO A 140 2.28 6.25 18.66
C PRO A 140 3.26 5.91 17.52
N ALA A 141 2.87 6.16 16.29
CA ALA A 141 3.73 5.95 15.14
C ALA A 141 4.61 7.19 14.92
N ALA A 142 5.87 6.96 14.59
CA ALA A 142 6.80 8.00 14.16
C ALA A 142 6.45 8.57 12.75
N ARG A 143 5.43 8.01 12.08
CA ARG A 143 4.91 8.45 10.78
C ARG A 143 3.48 8.95 10.93
N ASP A 144 3.05 9.77 9.99
CA ASP A 144 1.65 10.18 9.89
C ASP A 144 0.76 8.93 9.70
N ILE A 145 -0.09 8.68 10.70
CA ILE A 145 -1.01 7.55 10.73
C ILE A 145 -1.91 7.58 9.49
N THR A 146 -2.39 8.74 9.11
CA THR A 146 -3.28 8.96 7.96
C THR A 146 -2.60 8.53 6.65
N GLU A 147 -1.33 8.87 6.47
CA GLU A 147 -0.55 8.45 5.29
C GLU A 147 -0.40 6.92 5.24
N THR A 148 -0.05 6.31 6.37
CA THR A 148 0.11 4.85 6.46
C THR A 148 -1.19 4.12 6.15
N VAL A 149 -2.31 4.56 6.72
CA VAL A 149 -3.63 3.96 6.48
C VAL A 149 -4.06 4.14 5.02
N SER A 150 -3.83 5.32 4.44
CA SER A 150 -4.12 5.59 3.03
C SER A 150 -3.31 4.68 2.09
N LEU A 151 -2.03 4.43 2.41
CA LEU A 151 -1.20 3.50 1.64
C LEU A 151 -1.73 2.06 1.73
N LEU A 152 -2.05 1.57 2.93
CA LEU A 152 -2.62 0.23 3.14
C LEU A 152 -3.98 0.08 2.45
N ALA A 153 -4.80 1.12 2.48
CA ALA A 153 -6.10 1.13 1.82
C ALA A 153 -5.97 1.02 0.29
N ARG A 154 -4.98 1.69 -0.33
CA ARG A 154 -4.68 1.56 -1.77
C ARG A 154 -4.27 0.14 -2.18
N MET A 155 -3.67 -0.61 -1.27
CA MET A 155 -3.25 -2.00 -1.49
C MET A 155 -4.35 -3.01 -1.17
N ALA A 156 -5.41 -2.58 -0.48
CA ALA A 156 -6.48 -3.47 -0.06
C ALA A 156 -7.48 -3.73 -1.20
N ARG A 157 -7.94 -4.97 -1.28
CA ARG A 157 -9.03 -5.37 -2.16
C ARG A 157 -10.37 -4.78 -1.71
N PHE A 158 -10.59 -4.80 -0.40
CA PHE A 158 -11.68 -4.08 0.28
C PHE A 158 -11.29 -3.79 1.74
N ILE A 159 -12.07 -2.96 2.38
CA ILE A 159 -11.86 -2.50 3.76
C ILE A 159 -13.05 -2.97 4.61
N ILE A 160 -12.78 -3.52 5.79
CA ILE A 160 -13.78 -3.74 6.84
C ILE A 160 -13.57 -2.66 7.90
N ALA A 161 -14.62 -1.88 8.19
CA ALA A 161 -14.58 -0.82 9.19
C ALA A 161 -15.53 -1.15 10.35
N ASP A 162 -14.99 -1.49 11.51
CA ASP A 162 -15.77 -1.68 12.73
C ASP A 162 -16.12 -0.34 13.37
N LEU A 163 -17.37 0.08 13.20
CA LEU A 163 -17.90 1.35 13.70
C LEU A 163 -18.54 1.24 15.10
N THR A 164 -18.42 0.11 15.75
CA THR A 164 -19.05 -0.13 17.07
C THR A 164 -18.51 0.80 18.15
N ASP A 165 -17.19 1.07 18.09
CA ASP A 165 -16.54 2.09 18.91
C ASP A 165 -15.74 3.06 18.02
N PRO A 166 -16.36 4.16 17.58
CA PRO A 166 -15.87 4.95 16.46
C PRO A 166 -14.85 6.03 16.82
N SER A 167 -14.24 6.03 18.00
CA SER A 167 -13.45 7.19 18.48
C SER A 167 -12.22 7.54 17.62
N SER A 168 -11.67 6.59 16.85
CA SER A 168 -10.48 6.81 16.01
C SER A 168 -10.78 6.74 14.50
N ILE A 169 -11.70 5.89 14.08
CA ILE A 169 -12.01 5.55 12.68
C ILE A 169 -12.52 6.73 11.82
N PRO A 170 -13.22 7.75 12.35
CA PRO A 170 -13.73 8.86 11.54
C PRO A 170 -12.67 9.58 10.72
N LYS A 171 -11.49 9.82 11.27
CA LYS A 171 -10.39 10.53 10.57
C LYS A 171 -9.80 9.71 9.43
N GLU A 172 -9.65 8.42 9.65
CA GLU A 172 -9.08 7.52 8.65
C GLU A 172 -10.05 7.33 7.48
N LEU A 173 -11.34 7.16 7.77
CA LEU A 173 -12.36 7.09 6.70
C LEU A 173 -12.50 8.43 5.96
N GLU A 174 -12.33 9.57 6.63
CA GLU A 174 -12.32 10.89 6.00
C GLU A 174 -11.17 11.03 4.98
N ALA A 175 -10.01 10.46 5.29
CA ALA A 175 -8.85 10.48 4.40
C ALA A 175 -8.93 9.44 3.26
N ILE A 176 -9.64 8.32 3.48
CA ILE A 176 -9.68 7.19 2.53
C ILE A 176 -10.88 7.29 1.59
N VAL A 177 -12.09 7.48 2.16
CA VAL A 177 -13.33 7.31 1.41
C VAL A 177 -13.49 8.27 0.24
N PRO A 178 -13.18 9.59 0.36
CA PRO A 178 -13.31 10.51 -0.75
C PRO A 178 -12.34 10.26 -1.90
N ASP A 179 -11.11 9.79 -1.58
CA ASP A 179 -9.99 9.76 -2.52
C ASP A 179 -9.74 8.38 -3.13
N LEU A 180 -10.24 7.33 -2.49
CA LEU A 180 -9.98 5.95 -2.89
C LEU A 180 -11.27 5.20 -3.17
N ALA A 181 -11.49 4.81 -4.42
CA ALA A 181 -12.60 3.95 -4.81
C ALA A 181 -12.33 2.47 -4.43
N VAL A 182 -12.11 2.23 -3.13
CA VAL A 182 -11.93 0.89 -2.55
C VAL A 182 -13.20 0.56 -1.76
N PRO A 183 -13.83 -0.61 -1.96
CA PRO A 183 -15.03 -0.99 -1.24
C PRO A 183 -14.83 -0.97 0.27
N VAL A 184 -15.73 -0.30 0.98
CA VAL A 184 -15.74 -0.25 2.45
C VAL A 184 -16.98 -0.94 2.95
N GLN A 185 -16.81 -2.00 3.75
CA GLN A 185 -17.88 -2.70 4.45
C GLN A 185 -17.91 -2.28 5.92
N PRO A 186 -18.85 -1.42 6.30
CA PRO A 186 -19.00 -1.02 7.69
C PRO A 186 -19.71 -2.10 8.50
N LEU A 187 -19.22 -2.32 9.73
CA LEU A 187 -19.81 -3.23 10.71
C LEU A 187 -20.30 -2.47 11.95
N LEU A 188 -21.41 -2.91 12.53
CA LEU A 188 -21.93 -2.42 13.81
C LEU A 188 -22.49 -3.57 14.65
N GLU A 189 -22.09 -3.64 15.91
CA GLU A 189 -22.62 -4.61 16.85
C GLU A 189 -23.87 -4.09 17.57
N GLY A 190 -24.90 -4.92 17.66
CA GLY A 190 -26.12 -4.69 18.41
C GLY A 190 -26.81 -3.37 18.06
N SER A 191 -27.16 -2.63 19.11
CA SER A 191 -27.85 -1.32 19.00
C SER A 191 -26.88 -0.13 18.82
N ALA A 192 -25.57 -0.36 18.66
CA ALA A 192 -24.61 0.71 18.45
C ALA A 192 -25.01 1.60 17.28
N ARG A 193 -24.72 2.90 17.38
CA ARG A 193 -25.02 3.86 16.31
C ARG A 193 -23.72 4.31 15.66
N PRO A 194 -23.68 4.41 14.33
CA PRO A 194 -22.55 5.00 13.67
C PRO A 194 -22.42 6.47 14.09
N TYR A 195 -21.21 7.01 14.09
CA TYR A 195 -21.00 8.43 14.35
C TYR A 195 -21.75 9.30 13.31
N ALA A 196 -22.14 10.51 13.73
CA ALA A 196 -23.08 11.34 12.97
C ALA A 196 -22.63 11.64 11.53
N MET A 197 -21.31 11.83 11.31
CA MET A 197 -20.75 12.15 9.99
C MET A 197 -20.65 10.94 9.05
N PHE A 198 -20.86 9.71 9.55
CA PHE A 198 -20.78 8.52 8.70
C PHE A 198 -21.76 8.53 7.53
N LYS A 199 -22.94 9.18 7.71
CA LYS A 199 -23.93 9.36 6.62
C LYS A 199 -23.39 10.14 5.42
N ASP A 200 -22.37 10.97 5.60
CA ASP A 200 -21.76 11.73 4.52
C ASP A 200 -21.00 10.84 3.54
N TYR A 201 -20.66 9.61 3.95
CA TYR A 201 -20.02 8.62 3.10
C TYR A 201 -20.99 7.79 2.25
N TRP A 202 -22.29 7.79 2.55
CA TRP A 202 -23.28 7.05 1.75
C TRP A 202 -23.42 7.55 0.31
N LYS A 203 -22.96 8.74 0.03
CA LYS A 203 -22.91 9.29 -1.34
C LYS A 203 -21.88 8.58 -2.24
N TYR A 204 -20.91 7.89 -1.63
CA TYR A 204 -19.88 7.18 -2.38
C TYR A 204 -20.33 5.76 -2.70
N ASP A 205 -20.33 5.44 -3.99
CA ASP A 205 -20.82 4.15 -4.51
C ASP A 205 -20.04 2.94 -3.97
N TRP A 206 -18.81 3.14 -3.49
CA TRP A 206 -17.96 2.08 -2.90
C TRP A 206 -18.15 1.90 -1.39
N VAL A 207 -18.98 2.66 -0.73
CA VAL A 207 -19.37 2.43 0.67
C VAL A 207 -20.62 1.57 0.71
N LEU A 208 -20.48 0.36 1.24
CA LEU A 208 -21.56 -0.61 1.33
C LEU A 208 -22.52 -0.27 2.48
N PRO A 209 -23.76 -0.76 2.45
CA PRO A 209 -24.67 -0.67 3.58
C PRO A 209 -24.04 -1.25 4.85
N VAL A 210 -24.31 -0.60 5.99
CA VAL A 210 -23.82 -1.07 7.29
C VAL A 210 -24.39 -2.45 7.58
N TYR A 211 -23.50 -3.42 7.83
CA TYR A 211 -23.89 -4.73 8.32
C TYR A 211 -23.98 -4.72 9.83
N ARG A 212 -25.16 -5.03 10.37
CA ARG A 212 -25.41 -5.17 11.81
C ARG A 212 -25.38 -6.62 12.20
N TYR A 213 -24.72 -6.92 13.34
CA TYR A 213 -24.60 -8.26 13.86
C TYR A 213 -24.84 -8.30 15.37
N GLU A 214 -25.25 -9.44 15.89
CA GLU A 214 -25.54 -9.65 17.32
C GLU A 214 -24.49 -10.63 17.91
N GLY A 215 -23.32 -10.08 18.27
CA GLY A 215 -22.22 -10.85 18.85
C GLY A 215 -21.31 -11.57 17.84
N LEU A 216 -20.23 -12.15 18.37
CA LEU A 216 -19.12 -12.68 17.57
C LEU A 216 -19.51 -13.90 16.72
N ASP A 217 -20.15 -14.91 17.30
CA ASP A 217 -20.45 -16.16 16.59
C ASP A 217 -21.38 -15.94 15.38
N PRO A 218 -22.48 -15.16 15.48
CA PRO A 218 -23.29 -14.79 14.32
C PRO A 218 -22.53 -14.01 13.26
N LEU A 219 -21.61 -13.10 13.65
CA LEU A 219 -20.75 -12.38 12.73
C LEU A 219 -19.90 -13.34 11.92
N LEU A 220 -19.17 -14.24 12.56
CA LEU A 220 -18.29 -15.19 11.89
C LEU A 220 -19.07 -16.16 10.99
N ALA A 221 -20.21 -16.67 11.46
CA ALA A 221 -21.05 -17.58 10.68
C ALA A 221 -21.61 -16.93 9.39
N SER A 222 -21.80 -15.62 9.40
CA SER A 222 -22.35 -14.88 8.25
C SER A 222 -21.31 -14.08 7.45
N LEU A 223 -20.02 -14.16 7.83
CA LEU A 223 -18.96 -13.34 7.24
C LEU A 223 -18.87 -13.51 5.73
N ALA A 224 -18.91 -14.75 5.25
CA ALA A 224 -18.84 -15.05 3.82
C ALA A 224 -19.97 -14.38 3.03
N ASP A 225 -21.20 -14.54 3.50
CA ASP A 225 -22.39 -14.10 2.75
C ASP A 225 -22.72 -12.62 2.95
N LYS A 226 -22.47 -12.06 4.12
CA LYS A 226 -22.91 -10.70 4.51
C LYS A 226 -21.82 -9.65 4.46
N VAL A 227 -20.57 -10.06 4.45
CA VAL A 227 -19.39 -9.14 4.44
C VAL A 227 -18.57 -9.35 3.17
N ILE A 228 -18.06 -10.58 2.97
CA ILE A 228 -17.15 -10.87 1.85
C ILE A 228 -17.88 -10.78 0.51
N ALA A 229 -18.99 -11.50 0.34
CA ALA A 229 -19.68 -11.56 -0.95
C ALA A 229 -20.17 -10.19 -1.44
N PRO A 230 -20.76 -9.30 -0.61
CA PRO A 230 -21.11 -7.93 -1.03
C PRO A 230 -19.87 -7.09 -1.39
N ALA A 231 -18.78 -7.18 -0.60
CA ALA A 231 -17.55 -6.44 -0.87
C ALA A 231 -16.94 -6.89 -2.21
N GLU A 232 -16.85 -8.19 -2.47
CA GLU A 232 -16.36 -8.75 -3.72
C GLU A 232 -17.23 -8.38 -4.93
N ALA A 233 -18.55 -8.35 -4.76
CA ALA A 233 -19.46 -7.88 -5.80
C ALA A 233 -19.20 -6.41 -6.16
N LYS A 234 -18.94 -5.58 -5.16
CA LYS A 234 -18.60 -4.16 -5.36
C LYS A 234 -17.22 -4.01 -6.03
N VAL A 235 -16.22 -4.80 -5.63
CA VAL A 235 -14.91 -4.82 -6.30
C VAL A 235 -15.08 -5.08 -7.80
N ARG A 236 -15.81 -6.15 -8.16
CA ARG A 236 -16.04 -6.50 -9.57
C ARG A 236 -16.76 -5.40 -10.33
N ALA A 237 -17.77 -4.76 -9.72
CA ALA A 237 -18.50 -3.66 -10.34
C ALA A 237 -17.60 -2.43 -10.60
N LEU A 238 -16.69 -2.10 -9.67
CA LEU A 238 -15.75 -0.99 -9.84
C LEU A 238 -14.67 -1.32 -10.89
N GLU A 239 -14.18 -2.54 -10.93
CA GLU A 239 -13.23 -3.01 -11.94
C GLU A 239 -13.86 -2.97 -13.35
N GLU A 240 -15.11 -3.40 -13.48
CA GLU A 240 -15.84 -3.35 -14.75
C GLU A 240 -16.07 -1.91 -15.23
N LYS A 241 -16.51 -1.05 -14.33
CA LYS A 241 -16.68 0.39 -14.62
C LYS A 241 -15.37 1.02 -15.11
N ARG A 242 -14.25 0.69 -14.48
CA ARG A 242 -12.91 1.17 -14.90
C ARG A 242 -12.56 0.68 -16.30
N ARG A 243 -12.75 -0.61 -16.60
CA ARG A 243 -12.49 -1.18 -17.94
C ARG A 243 -13.35 -0.52 -19.01
N MET A 244 -14.62 -0.24 -18.72
CA MET A 244 -15.51 0.43 -19.67
C MET A 244 -15.03 1.84 -20.01
N ILE A 245 -14.60 2.62 -18.99
CA ILE A 245 -14.05 3.97 -19.18
C ILE A 245 -12.75 3.90 -20.01
N GLU A 246 -11.84 2.99 -19.69
CA GLU A 246 -10.60 2.79 -20.45
C GLU A 246 -10.86 2.42 -21.90
N ALA A 247 -11.82 1.52 -22.15
CA ALA A 247 -12.21 1.11 -23.51
C ALA A 247 -12.83 2.27 -24.30
N GLU A 248 -13.54 3.19 -23.64
CA GLU A 248 -14.13 4.36 -24.27
C GLU A 248 -13.07 5.40 -24.65
N LEU A 249 -12.05 5.60 -23.79
CA LEU A 249 -10.93 6.51 -24.03
C LEU A 249 -9.97 6.01 -25.13
N THR A 250 -9.94 4.70 -25.39
CA THR A 250 -9.04 4.09 -26.38
C THR A 250 -9.66 3.92 -27.76
N LYS A 251 -10.93 4.31 -27.98
CA LYS A 251 -11.57 4.29 -29.31
C LYS A 251 -10.86 5.32 -30.20
N PRO A 252 -10.32 4.93 -31.38
CA PRO A 252 -9.80 5.88 -32.34
C PRO A 252 -10.94 6.78 -32.82
N GLN A 253 -10.66 8.09 -32.91
CA GLN A 253 -11.56 9.08 -33.53
C GLN A 253 -11.62 8.87 -35.02
#